data_df12d5a8453601a7cfcd39ed38d2994c
#
_entry.id   df12d5a8453601a7cfcd39ed38d2994c
#
_cell.length_a   1.000
_cell.length_b   1.000
_cell.length_c   1.000
_cell.angle_alpha   90.00
_cell.angle_beta   90.00
_cell.angle_gamma   90.00
#
_symmetry.space_group_name_H-M   'P 1'
#
loop_
_entity.id
_entity.type
_entity.pdbx_description
1 polymer ?
#
loop_
_entity_poly.entity_id
_entity_poly.type
_entity_poly.pdbx_seq_one_letter_code
_entity_poly.pdbx_strand_id
1 'polypeptide(L)'
;MITGMVLAASLSMTGCKLIDQTTFAPAPEAGAAGAQPTLPRVDPRTPLVTIGFAHPDPQYQAMLGYAVHAAEARDGNVQYDVFAVVPAKGAASAQTRAAGDAQQDALGVMKAIMTLGVPATRIHLGVRTDPAVDSNEVRVYVH
;
A
#
# COMPACT_ATOMS: atom_id res chain seq x y z
N MET A 1 11.86 -32.69 73.32
CA MET A 1 13.03 -32.52 72.40
C MET A 1 12.64 -32.94 71.04
N ILE A 2 12.21 -32.02 70.20
CA ILE A 2 12.12 -32.24 68.73
C ILE A 2 12.35 -30.89 68.11
N THR A 3 13.49 -30.77 67.45
CA THR A 3 13.99 -29.56 66.75
C THR A 3 13.28 -29.43 65.40
N GLY A 4 12.47 -28.39 65.27
CA GLY A 4 11.83 -28.05 63.96
C GLY A 4 12.76 -27.29 63.09
N MET A 5 13.05 -27.85 61.93
CA MET A 5 13.86 -27.23 60.83
C MET A 5 12.95 -26.44 59.92
N VAL A 6 13.08 -25.12 59.99
CA VAL A 6 12.36 -24.18 59.08
C VAL A 6 13.11 -24.08 57.78
N LEU A 7 12.52 -24.58 56.70
CA LEU A 7 13.04 -24.46 55.34
C LEU A 7 12.53 -23.15 54.73
N ALA A 8 13.40 -22.16 54.59
CA ALA A 8 13.09 -20.90 53.91
C ALA A 8 13.17 -21.11 52.38
N ALA A 9 12.02 -21.13 51.75
CA ALA A 9 11.94 -21.11 50.27
C ALA A 9 12.10 -19.69 49.75
N SER A 10 13.26 -19.41 49.15
CA SER A 10 13.53 -18.15 48.44
C SER A 10 12.84 -18.18 47.08
N LEU A 11 11.71 -17.46 46.91
CA LEU A 11 11.13 -17.18 45.62
C LEU A 11 11.98 -16.11 44.90
N SER A 12 12.78 -16.55 43.95
CA SER A 12 13.43 -15.66 43.00
C SER A 12 12.39 -15.15 42.00
N MET A 13 11.89 -13.95 42.20
CA MET A 13 11.11 -13.24 41.17
C MET A 13 12.08 -12.80 40.08
N THR A 14 12.16 -13.57 38.99
CA THR A 14 12.71 -13.10 37.72
C THR A 14 11.75 -12.04 37.17
N GLY A 15 12.06 -10.78 37.44
CA GLY A 15 11.36 -9.65 36.85
C GLY A 15 11.50 -9.71 35.33
N CYS A 16 10.39 -9.92 34.62
CA CYS A 16 10.32 -9.65 33.21
C CYS A 16 10.70 -8.18 33.01
N LYS A 17 11.84 -7.94 32.41
CA LYS A 17 12.25 -6.59 32.00
C LYS A 17 11.23 -6.11 30.98
N LEU A 18 10.31 -5.26 31.41
CA LEU A 18 9.40 -4.56 30.54
C LEU A 18 10.25 -3.82 29.51
N ILE A 19 9.99 -4.10 28.25
CA ILE A 19 10.59 -3.36 27.15
C ILE A 19 10.20 -1.90 27.35
N ASP A 20 11.20 -1.07 27.62
CA ASP A 20 11.01 0.33 27.82
C ASP A 20 10.46 0.96 26.52
N GLN A 21 9.23 1.47 26.58
CA GLN A 21 8.59 2.10 25.42
C GLN A 21 9.34 3.35 24.95
N THR A 22 10.27 3.87 25.75
CA THR A 22 11.14 4.97 25.35
C THR A 22 12.14 4.57 24.28
N THR A 23 12.38 3.26 24.07
CA THR A 23 13.26 2.76 23.00
C THR A 23 12.69 3.03 21.61
N PHE A 24 11.37 3.29 21.51
CA PHE A 24 10.69 3.65 20.26
C PHE A 24 10.36 5.16 20.14
N ALA A 25 10.59 5.92 21.21
CA ALA A 25 10.53 7.35 21.08
C ALA A 25 11.79 7.81 20.32
N PRO A 26 11.65 8.53 19.18
CA PRO A 26 12.81 9.11 18.55
C PRO A 26 13.45 10.06 19.56
N ALA A 27 14.75 9.83 19.85
CA ALA A 27 15.51 10.76 20.64
C ALA A 27 15.31 12.16 20.08
N PRO A 28 15.12 13.21 20.89
CA PRO A 28 15.12 14.58 20.40
C PRO A 28 16.53 14.89 19.95
N GLU A 29 16.89 14.47 18.74
CA GLU A 29 18.11 14.93 18.12
C GLU A 29 17.91 16.39 17.75
N ALA A 30 18.58 17.25 18.49
CA ALA A 30 18.80 18.61 18.08
C ALA A 30 19.54 18.57 16.73
N GLY A 31 18.80 18.77 15.64
CA GLY A 31 19.37 18.81 14.31
C GLY A 31 18.72 17.89 13.28
N ALA A 32 17.70 17.14 13.62
CA ALA A 32 16.84 16.55 12.60
C ALA A 32 16.19 17.72 11.83
N ALA A 33 16.77 18.09 10.70
CA ALA A 33 16.06 18.80 9.66
C ALA A 33 14.74 18.05 9.49
N GLY A 34 13.63 18.73 9.85
CA GLY A 34 12.33 18.08 10.03
C GLY A 34 12.08 17.13 8.89
N ALA A 35 11.68 15.90 9.22
CA ALA A 35 11.08 15.02 8.24
C ALA A 35 9.91 15.81 7.66
N GLN A 36 10.15 16.48 6.56
CA GLN A 36 9.09 17.14 5.81
C GLN A 36 8.05 16.07 5.56
N PRO A 37 6.78 16.30 5.89
CA PRO A 37 5.73 15.39 5.47
C PRO A 37 5.96 15.19 3.99
N THR A 38 6.29 13.97 3.61
CA THR A 38 6.48 13.62 2.20
C THR A 38 5.12 13.87 1.57
N LEU A 39 4.99 15.03 0.91
CA LEU A 39 3.81 15.33 0.12
C LEU A 39 3.60 14.11 -0.77
N PRO A 40 2.36 13.62 -0.92
CA PRO A 40 2.07 12.50 -1.80
C PRO A 40 2.71 12.83 -3.14
N ARG A 41 3.74 12.05 -3.49
CA ARG A 41 4.53 12.32 -4.69
C ARG A 41 3.66 11.89 -5.86
N VAL A 42 3.05 12.87 -6.53
CA VAL A 42 2.35 12.62 -7.79
C VAL A 42 3.37 12.00 -8.75
N ASP A 43 3.02 10.88 -9.35
CA ASP A 43 3.89 10.23 -10.32
C ASP A 43 4.03 11.16 -11.53
N PRO A 44 5.25 11.59 -11.91
CA PRO A 44 5.44 12.50 -13.03
C PRO A 44 5.20 11.81 -14.39
N ARG A 45 5.08 10.48 -14.41
CA ARG A 45 4.79 9.71 -15.62
C ARG A 45 3.34 9.94 -16.06
N THR A 46 3.10 9.95 -17.36
CA THR A 46 1.74 9.90 -17.89
C THR A 46 1.22 8.47 -17.79
N PRO A 47 0.06 8.23 -17.18
CA PRO A 47 -0.52 6.90 -17.14
C PRO A 47 -0.88 6.42 -18.55
N LEU A 48 -0.65 5.13 -18.81
CA LEU A 48 -1.10 4.47 -20.04
C LEU A 48 -2.63 4.46 -20.12
N VAL A 49 -3.27 4.16 -18.98
CA VAL A 49 -4.72 4.15 -18.80
C VAL A 49 -5.07 4.65 -17.40
N THR A 50 -6.12 5.46 -17.31
CA THR A 50 -6.78 5.83 -16.04
C THR A 50 -8.21 5.31 -16.06
N ILE A 51 -8.59 4.55 -15.04
CA ILE A 51 -9.90 3.91 -14.89
C ILE A 51 -10.56 4.46 -13.63
N GLY A 52 -11.67 5.21 -13.77
CA GLY A 52 -12.44 5.72 -12.64
C GLY A 52 -13.44 4.67 -12.15
N PHE A 53 -13.51 4.47 -10.83
CA PHE A 53 -14.44 3.56 -10.17
C PHE A 53 -15.54 4.31 -9.39
N ALA A 54 -15.92 5.50 -9.88
CA ALA A 54 -17.08 6.22 -9.35
C ALA A 54 -18.39 5.48 -9.55
N HIS A 55 -18.46 4.58 -10.53
CA HIS A 55 -19.59 3.72 -10.85
C HIS A 55 -19.21 2.24 -10.66
N PRO A 56 -20.15 1.36 -10.26
CA PRO A 56 -19.88 -0.01 -9.86
C PRO A 56 -19.42 -0.94 -11.00
N ASP A 57 -19.56 -0.56 -12.26
CA ASP A 57 -19.14 -1.39 -13.40
C ASP A 57 -18.56 -0.52 -14.53
N PRO A 58 -17.31 -0.04 -14.38
CA PRO A 58 -16.67 0.75 -15.42
C PRO A 58 -16.30 -0.12 -16.62
N GLN A 59 -16.71 0.32 -17.82
CA GLN A 59 -16.44 -0.37 -19.10
C GLN A 59 -15.02 -0.07 -19.58
N TYR A 60 -14.00 -0.63 -18.94
CA TYR A 60 -12.58 -0.32 -19.25
C TYR A 60 -11.86 -1.37 -20.10
N GLN A 61 -12.43 -2.57 -20.26
CA GLN A 61 -11.74 -3.73 -20.83
C GLN A 61 -11.24 -3.49 -22.26
N ALA A 62 -12.06 -2.85 -23.11
CA ALA A 62 -11.67 -2.58 -24.49
C ALA A 62 -10.53 -1.56 -24.58
N MET A 63 -10.61 -0.47 -23.80
CA MET A 63 -9.59 0.55 -23.74
C MET A 63 -8.27 0.01 -23.18
N LEU A 64 -8.35 -0.76 -22.08
CA LEU A 64 -7.21 -1.42 -21.47
C LEU A 64 -6.55 -2.41 -22.43
N GLY A 65 -7.36 -3.23 -23.11
CA GLY A 65 -6.87 -4.17 -24.12
C GLY A 65 -6.10 -3.49 -25.24
N TYR A 66 -6.67 -2.44 -25.82
CA TYR A 66 -5.99 -1.66 -26.85
C TYR A 66 -4.65 -1.07 -26.35
N ALA A 67 -4.65 -0.47 -25.16
CA ALA A 67 -3.46 0.15 -24.59
C ALA A 67 -2.35 -0.87 -24.28
N VAL A 68 -2.70 -2.03 -23.71
CA VAL A 68 -1.76 -3.12 -23.42
C VAL A 68 -1.18 -3.68 -24.71
N HIS A 69 -2.00 -3.98 -25.72
CA HIS A 69 -1.50 -4.46 -27.01
C HIS A 69 -0.57 -3.45 -27.69
N ALA A 70 -0.87 -2.16 -27.61
CA ALA A 70 -0.01 -1.13 -28.17
C ALA A 70 1.33 -1.01 -27.40
N ALA A 71 1.34 -1.21 -26.10
CA ALA A 71 2.56 -1.23 -25.29
C ALA A 71 3.42 -2.46 -25.61
N GLU A 72 2.84 -3.67 -25.60
CA GLU A 72 3.53 -4.92 -25.93
C GLU A 72 4.09 -4.94 -27.37
N ALA A 73 3.41 -4.28 -28.32
CA ALA A 73 3.91 -4.15 -29.69
C ALA A 73 5.15 -3.25 -29.81
N ARG A 74 5.35 -2.34 -28.85
CA ARG A 74 6.55 -1.47 -28.80
C ARG A 74 7.72 -2.15 -28.11
N ASP A 75 7.43 -2.85 -27.00
CA ASP A 75 8.40 -3.59 -26.22
C ASP A 75 7.72 -4.79 -25.57
N GLY A 76 8.07 -6.00 -26.02
CA GLY A 76 7.50 -7.25 -25.47
C GLY A 76 7.92 -7.58 -24.03
N ASN A 77 8.79 -6.76 -23.40
CA ASN A 77 9.24 -6.91 -22.02
C ASN A 77 8.79 -5.76 -21.10
N VAL A 78 7.86 -4.93 -21.56
CA VAL A 78 7.36 -3.79 -20.80
C VAL A 78 6.83 -4.23 -19.42
N GLN A 79 7.15 -3.44 -18.39
CA GLN A 79 6.64 -3.63 -17.03
C GLN A 79 5.42 -2.75 -16.81
N TYR A 80 4.47 -3.24 -16.02
CA TYR A 80 3.24 -2.53 -15.71
C TYR A 80 3.17 -2.20 -14.22
N ASP A 81 3.00 -0.93 -13.89
CA ASP A 81 2.68 -0.48 -12.53
C ASP A 81 1.18 -0.15 -12.47
N VAL A 82 0.43 -0.89 -11.67
CA VAL A 82 -1.01 -0.70 -11.47
C VAL A 82 -1.22 -0.08 -10.09
N PHE A 83 -1.55 1.20 -10.04
CA PHE A 83 -1.77 1.92 -8.80
C PHE A 83 -3.26 2.14 -8.55
N ALA A 84 -3.73 1.64 -7.41
CA ALA A 84 -4.97 2.09 -6.81
C ALA A 84 -4.76 3.51 -6.27
N VAL A 85 -5.54 4.47 -6.72
CA VAL A 85 -5.46 5.88 -6.29
C VAL A 85 -6.73 6.23 -5.53
N VAL A 86 -6.56 6.68 -4.30
CA VAL A 86 -7.67 7.04 -3.41
C VAL A 86 -7.64 8.53 -3.08
N PRO A 87 -8.80 9.16 -2.88
CA PRO A 87 -8.87 10.54 -2.42
C PRO A 87 -8.14 10.73 -1.08
N ALA A 88 -7.41 11.81 -0.94
CA ALA A 88 -6.76 12.16 0.34
C ALA A 88 -7.73 12.86 1.32
N LYS A 89 -9.04 12.85 1.05
CA LYS A 89 -10.08 13.56 1.80
C LYS A 89 -10.90 12.58 2.65
N GLY A 90 -11.42 13.08 3.78
CA GLY A 90 -12.36 12.34 4.63
C GLY A 90 -11.74 11.78 5.92
N ALA A 91 -12.59 11.16 6.74
CA ALA A 91 -12.17 10.55 8.01
C ALA A 91 -11.27 9.32 7.76
N ALA A 92 -10.38 9.02 8.70
CA ALA A 92 -9.44 7.90 8.59
C ALA A 92 -10.11 6.55 8.30
N SER A 93 -11.26 6.27 8.91
CA SER A 93 -12.04 5.05 8.66
C SER A 93 -12.59 4.96 7.24
N ALA A 94 -13.02 6.10 6.67
CA ALA A 94 -13.48 6.17 5.29
C ALA A 94 -12.32 5.99 4.31
N GLN A 95 -11.16 6.57 4.60
CA GLN A 95 -9.96 6.39 3.79
C GLN A 95 -9.46 4.93 3.80
N THR A 96 -9.49 4.26 4.96
CA THR A 96 -9.13 2.83 5.06
C THR A 96 -10.04 1.96 4.22
N ARG A 97 -11.35 2.23 4.24
CA ARG A 97 -12.32 1.49 3.41
C ARG A 97 -12.08 1.77 1.93
N ALA A 98 -11.96 3.03 1.54
CA ALA A 98 -11.67 3.43 0.16
C ALA A 98 -10.39 2.79 -0.37
N ALA A 99 -9.34 2.68 0.45
CA ALA A 99 -8.11 2.00 0.09
C ALA A 99 -8.31 0.50 -0.14
N GLY A 100 -9.12 -0.17 0.69
CA GLY A 100 -9.48 -1.57 0.52
C GLY A 100 -10.24 -1.82 -0.79
N ASP A 101 -11.26 -1.00 -1.06
CA ASP A 101 -12.06 -1.09 -2.28
C ASP A 101 -11.18 -0.84 -3.52
N ALA A 102 -10.37 0.21 -3.52
CA ALA A 102 -9.47 0.55 -4.61
C ALA A 102 -8.40 -0.54 -4.87
N GLN A 103 -7.95 -1.23 -3.81
CA GLN A 103 -7.05 -2.38 -3.96
C GLN A 103 -7.73 -3.55 -4.67
N GLN A 104 -9.01 -3.82 -4.40
CA GLN A 104 -9.78 -4.83 -5.12
C GLN A 104 -9.96 -4.45 -6.60
N ASP A 105 -10.24 -3.19 -6.88
CA ASP A 105 -10.33 -2.65 -8.24
C ASP A 105 -9.00 -2.84 -9.00
N ALA A 106 -7.87 -2.50 -8.38
CA ALA A 106 -6.54 -2.69 -8.97
C ALA A 106 -6.22 -4.17 -9.22
N LEU A 107 -6.63 -5.08 -8.34
CA LEU A 107 -6.53 -6.53 -8.56
C LEU A 107 -7.37 -6.99 -9.75
N GLY A 108 -8.55 -6.41 -9.94
CA GLY A 108 -9.40 -6.65 -11.10
C GLY A 108 -8.70 -6.23 -12.41
N VAL A 109 -8.11 -5.04 -12.42
CA VAL A 109 -7.34 -4.52 -13.57
C VAL A 109 -6.10 -5.38 -13.84
N MET A 110 -5.35 -5.78 -12.81
CA MET A 110 -4.23 -6.71 -12.95
C MET A 110 -4.65 -8.02 -13.61
N LYS A 111 -5.74 -8.63 -13.15
CA LYS A 111 -6.28 -9.87 -13.75
C LYS A 111 -6.66 -9.66 -15.21
N ALA A 112 -7.26 -8.51 -15.56
CA ALA A 112 -7.58 -8.17 -16.93
C ALA A 112 -6.31 -8.07 -17.81
N ILE A 113 -5.23 -7.45 -17.32
CA ILE A 113 -3.93 -7.39 -18.01
C ILE A 113 -3.35 -8.80 -18.19
N MET A 114 -3.45 -9.66 -17.18
CA MET A 114 -2.98 -11.06 -17.27
C MET A 114 -3.76 -11.85 -18.33
N THR A 115 -5.07 -11.64 -18.49
CA THR A 115 -5.86 -12.31 -19.53
C THR A 115 -5.48 -11.87 -20.93
N LEU A 116 -4.82 -10.72 -21.08
CA LEU A 116 -4.24 -10.25 -22.34
C LEU A 116 -2.85 -10.87 -22.65
N GLY A 117 -2.37 -11.80 -21.80
CA GLY A 117 -1.13 -12.53 -22.00
C GLY A 117 0.10 -11.98 -21.27
N VAL A 118 -0.04 -10.92 -20.46
CA VAL A 118 1.05 -10.38 -19.65
C VAL A 118 1.26 -11.23 -18.40
N PRO A 119 2.46 -11.77 -18.15
CA PRO A 119 2.71 -12.57 -16.94
C PRO A 119 2.68 -11.70 -15.68
N ALA A 120 2.20 -12.27 -14.56
CA ALA A 120 2.10 -11.56 -13.29
C ALA A 120 3.44 -10.98 -12.79
N THR A 121 4.56 -11.58 -13.16
CA THR A 121 5.91 -11.12 -12.82
C THR A 121 6.29 -9.76 -13.42
N ARG A 122 5.54 -9.31 -14.43
CA ARG A 122 5.72 -7.99 -15.06
C ARG A 122 4.69 -6.95 -14.59
N ILE A 123 3.87 -7.29 -13.57
CA ILE A 123 2.82 -6.40 -13.08
C ILE A 123 3.07 -6.11 -11.60
N HIS A 124 3.23 -4.85 -11.27
CA HIS A 124 3.43 -4.37 -9.90
C HIS A 124 2.19 -3.63 -9.41
N LEU A 125 1.69 -4.01 -8.23
CA LEU A 125 0.55 -3.36 -7.60
C LEU A 125 1.01 -2.38 -6.53
N GLY A 126 0.31 -1.25 -6.43
CA GLY A 126 0.53 -0.28 -5.38
C GLY A 126 -0.74 0.49 -5.03
N VAL A 127 -0.72 1.17 -3.88
CA VAL A 127 -1.78 2.07 -3.45
C VAL A 127 -1.18 3.44 -3.21
N ARG A 128 -1.85 4.49 -3.66
CA ARG A 128 -1.44 5.89 -3.48
C ARG A 128 -2.64 6.74 -3.08
N THR A 129 -2.38 7.81 -2.36
CA THR A 129 -3.36 8.88 -2.12
C THR A 129 -3.07 10.05 -3.03
N ASP A 130 -4.12 10.64 -3.60
CA ASP A 130 -4.00 11.84 -4.43
C ASP A 130 -5.10 12.84 -4.02
N PRO A 131 -4.73 14.04 -3.57
CA PRO A 131 -5.71 15.06 -3.18
C PRO A 131 -6.50 15.62 -4.36
N ALA A 132 -6.05 15.40 -5.58
CA ALA A 132 -6.69 15.88 -6.80
C ALA A 132 -7.83 14.99 -7.28
N VAL A 133 -7.94 13.75 -6.77
CA VAL A 133 -9.04 12.84 -7.14
C VAL A 133 -10.19 12.94 -6.15
N ASP A 134 -11.42 12.80 -6.64
CA ASP A 134 -12.64 12.86 -5.84
C ASP A 134 -13.25 11.46 -5.59
N SER A 135 -12.84 10.47 -6.37
CA SER A 135 -13.27 9.07 -6.25
C SER A 135 -12.09 8.13 -6.49
N ASN A 136 -12.26 6.86 -6.11
CA ASN A 136 -11.25 5.84 -6.39
C ASN A 136 -11.03 5.70 -7.89
N GLU A 137 -9.77 5.56 -8.27
CA GLU A 137 -9.38 5.26 -9.64
C GLU A 137 -8.17 4.32 -9.67
N VAL A 138 -7.96 3.65 -10.78
CA VAL A 138 -6.77 2.84 -11.02
C VAL A 138 -6.00 3.46 -12.17
N ARG A 139 -4.72 3.74 -11.95
CA ARG A 139 -3.79 4.23 -12.96
C ARG A 139 -2.80 3.15 -13.34
N VAL A 140 -2.69 2.87 -14.61
CA VAL A 140 -1.73 1.91 -15.17
C VAL A 140 -0.60 2.69 -15.84
N TYR A 141 0.63 2.43 -15.44
CA TYR A 141 1.84 3.00 -16.05
C TYR A 141 2.68 1.89 -16.65
N VAL A 142 3.56 2.25 -17.58
CA VAL A 142 4.53 1.36 -18.21
C VAL A 142 5.95 1.91 -18.07
N HIS A 143 6.92 1.01 -17.99
CA HIS A 143 8.36 1.32 -17.99
C HIS A 143 9.19 0.15 -18.51
#